data_8cbe35d6c0d975327d4467b9d5486662
#
_entry.id   8cbe35d6c0d975327d4467b9d5486662
#
_cell.length_a   1.000
_cell.length_b   1.000
_cell.length_c   1.000
_cell.angle_alpha   90.00
_cell.angle_beta   90.00
_cell.angle_gamma   90.00
#
_symmetry.space_group_name_H-M   'P 1'
#
loop_
_entity.id
_entity.type
_entity.pdbx_description
1 polymer ?
#
loop_
_entity_poly.entity_id
_entity_poly.type
_entity_poly.pdbx_seq_one_letter_code
_entity_poly.pdbx_strand_id
1 'polypeptide(L)'
;MFRSFIICAASAALLTLSATIFAQQSYGTADEAKAMLLKAVAALKADKAKTLDQINKGEGGFLDRDLYVFCANNSDGKVVALGNPNAKQLIGVDTRTQKDVNGKAFGQELYDAYQKPEGQITEVSYMFVRPGSDKTPVPKVSFVTRVGDLAVASAITSRLQPPLSR
;
A
#
# COMPACT_ATOMS: atom_id res chain seq x y z
N MET A 1 32.46 7.93 76.69
CA MET A 1 31.21 8.42 76.03
C MET A 1 31.47 8.57 74.51
N PHE A 2 31.22 7.55 73.75
CA PHE A 2 31.35 7.62 72.26
C PHE A 2 29.96 7.45 71.65
N ARG A 3 29.51 8.48 70.96
CA ARG A 3 28.24 8.48 70.19
C ARG A 3 28.57 8.12 68.74
N SER A 4 28.22 6.91 68.32
CA SER A 4 28.28 6.44 66.97
C SER A 4 27.14 7.05 66.17
N PHE A 5 27.44 7.80 65.07
CA PHE A 5 26.48 8.25 64.05
C PHE A 5 26.46 7.22 62.99
N ILE A 6 25.30 6.58 62.79
CA ILE A 6 24.99 5.71 61.66
C ILE A 6 24.46 6.61 60.53
N ILE A 7 25.20 6.70 59.42
CA ILE A 7 24.79 7.39 58.22
C ILE A 7 24.08 6.35 57.33
N CYS A 8 22.75 6.45 57.22
CA CYS A 8 21.99 5.69 56.24
C CYS A 8 22.12 6.36 54.86
N ALA A 9 22.86 5.73 53.96
CA ALA A 9 22.90 6.11 52.53
C ALA A 9 21.66 5.53 51.85
N ALA A 10 20.72 6.39 51.51
CA ALA A 10 19.57 6.04 50.70
C ALA A 10 19.99 6.09 49.20
N SER A 11 20.20 4.93 48.61
CA SER A 11 20.44 4.80 47.16
C SER A 11 19.13 4.94 46.40
N ALA A 12 18.89 6.09 45.79
CA ALA A 12 17.80 6.32 44.86
C ALA A 12 18.14 5.66 43.52
N ALA A 13 17.55 4.50 43.22
CA ALA A 13 17.63 3.88 41.91
C ALA A 13 16.71 4.65 40.94
N LEU A 14 17.30 5.43 40.04
CA LEU A 14 16.61 6.04 38.92
C LEU A 14 16.30 4.95 37.89
N LEU A 15 15.06 4.49 37.87
CA LEU A 15 14.50 3.69 36.78
C LEU A 15 14.29 4.62 35.56
N THR A 16 15.26 4.62 34.63
CA THR A 16 15.06 5.25 33.32
C THR A 16 14.12 4.38 32.51
N LEU A 17 12.84 4.80 32.40
CA LEU A 17 11.87 4.25 31.47
C LEU A 17 12.32 4.65 30.07
N SER A 18 13.00 3.75 29.36
CA SER A 18 13.27 3.92 27.93
C SER A 18 11.95 3.79 27.18
N ALA A 19 11.29 4.92 26.91
CA ALA A 19 10.17 4.98 25.98
C ALA A 19 10.73 4.66 24.59
N THR A 20 10.54 3.43 24.13
CA THR A 20 10.72 3.09 22.71
C THR A 20 9.68 3.86 21.92
N ILE A 21 10.09 4.97 21.33
CA ILE A 21 9.29 5.70 20.34
C ILE A 21 9.20 4.76 19.15
N PHE A 22 8.07 4.05 19.02
CA PHE A 22 7.69 3.41 17.75
C PHE A 22 7.49 4.55 16.75
N ALA A 23 8.54 4.87 15.99
CA ALA A 23 8.41 5.73 14.83
C ALA A 23 7.33 5.09 13.95
N GLN A 24 6.17 5.76 13.84
CA GLN A 24 5.06 5.29 13.02
C GLN A 24 5.58 5.09 11.61
N GLN A 25 5.59 3.85 11.15
CA GLN A 25 6.18 3.48 9.88
C GLN A 25 5.40 4.18 8.76
N SER A 26 6.02 5.16 8.12
CA SER A 26 5.38 6.01 7.09
C SER A 26 5.00 5.22 5.82
N TYR A 27 5.48 3.99 5.70
CA TYR A 27 5.28 3.12 4.54
C TYR A 27 4.79 1.75 5.00
N GLY A 28 3.95 1.13 4.18
CA GLY A 28 3.57 -0.25 4.35
C GLY A 28 4.67 -1.23 3.96
N THR A 29 4.41 -2.52 4.19
CA THR A 29 5.26 -3.64 3.76
C THR A 29 4.58 -4.42 2.64
N ALA A 30 5.35 -5.26 1.93
CA ALA A 30 4.80 -6.15 0.90
C ALA A 30 3.75 -7.12 1.48
N ASP A 31 3.95 -7.60 2.72
CA ASP A 31 3.00 -8.50 3.38
C ASP A 31 1.69 -7.77 3.74
N GLU A 32 1.77 -6.53 4.22
CA GLU A 32 0.59 -5.69 4.45
C GLU A 32 -0.16 -5.40 3.14
N ALA A 33 0.56 -5.14 2.04
CA ALA A 33 -0.06 -4.95 0.73
C ALA A 33 -0.77 -6.21 0.24
N LYS A 34 -0.16 -7.39 0.37
CA LYS A 34 -0.79 -8.67 0.05
C LYS A 34 -1.99 -8.97 0.95
N ALA A 35 -1.89 -8.68 2.24
CA ALA A 35 -3.01 -8.82 3.17
C ALA A 35 -4.18 -7.88 2.79
N MET A 36 -3.90 -6.63 2.42
CA MET A 36 -4.91 -5.69 1.92
C MET A 36 -5.55 -6.17 0.61
N LEU A 37 -4.76 -6.74 -0.31
CA LEU A 37 -5.26 -7.36 -1.54
C LEU A 37 -6.25 -8.49 -1.24
N LEU A 38 -5.87 -9.44 -0.39
CA LEU A 38 -6.73 -10.58 -0.03
C LEU A 38 -8.01 -10.14 0.69
N LYS A 39 -7.92 -9.11 1.54
CA LYS A 39 -9.09 -8.47 2.16
C LYS A 39 -10.02 -7.88 1.10
N ALA A 40 -9.48 -7.17 0.10
CA ALA A 40 -10.28 -6.61 -0.98
C ALA A 40 -10.93 -7.71 -1.83
N VAL A 41 -10.22 -8.79 -2.15
CA VAL A 41 -10.78 -9.97 -2.84
C VAL A 41 -11.96 -10.55 -2.08
N ALA A 42 -11.83 -10.78 -0.77
CA ALA A 42 -12.90 -11.32 0.06
C ALA A 42 -14.12 -10.37 0.10
N ALA A 43 -13.89 -9.08 0.25
CA ALA A 43 -14.95 -8.07 0.29
C ALA A 43 -15.68 -7.95 -1.07
N LEU A 44 -14.95 -7.98 -2.19
CA LEU A 44 -15.53 -7.97 -3.55
C LEU A 44 -16.39 -9.19 -3.83
N LYS A 45 -16.01 -10.36 -3.32
CA LYS A 45 -16.83 -11.59 -3.41
C LYS A 45 -18.09 -11.52 -2.56
N ALA A 46 -18.05 -10.83 -1.42
CA ALA A 46 -19.18 -10.67 -0.52
C ALA A 46 -20.19 -9.60 -1.01
N ASP A 47 -19.70 -8.42 -1.40
CA ASP A 47 -20.50 -7.30 -1.90
C ASP A 47 -19.64 -6.41 -2.80
N LYS A 48 -19.72 -6.67 -4.10
CA LYS A 48 -18.96 -5.95 -5.12
C LYS A 48 -19.24 -4.44 -5.10
N ALA A 49 -20.53 -4.07 -5.10
CA ALA A 49 -20.91 -2.65 -5.24
C ALA A 49 -20.44 -1.82 -4.03
N LYS A 50 -20.70 -2.30 -2.83
CA LYS A 50 -20.29 -1.67 -1.59
C LYS A 50 -18.76 -1.57 -1.51
N THR A 51 -18.04 -2.61 -1.90
CA THR A 51 -16.58 -2.63 -1.83
C THR A 51 -15.95 -1.64 -2.79
N LEU A 52 -16.45 -1.53 -4.04
CA LEU A 52 -15.97 -0.53 -4.99
C LEU A 52 -16.21 0.90 -4.48
N ASP A 53 -17.36 1.16 -3.87
CA ASP A 53 -17.65 2.46 -3.23
C ASP A 53 -16.68 2.77 -2.09
N GLN A 54 -16.43 1.81 -1.19
CA GLN A 54 -15.48 1.95 -0.09
C GLN A 54 -14.04 2.21 -0.60
N ILE A 55 -13.60 1.48 -1.63
CA ILE A 55 -12.29 1.72 -2.25
C ILE A 55 -12.22 3.16 -2.79
N ASN A 56 -13.26 3.61 -3.48
CA ASN A 56 -13.31 4.96 -4.03
C ASN A 56 -13.31 6.04 -2.95
N LYS A 57 -13.83 5.78 -1.78
CA LYS A 57 -13.82 6.69 -0.62
C LYS A 57 -12.55 6.59 0.22
N GLY A 58 -11.72 5.57 0.00
CA GLY A 58 -10.57 5.27 0.87
C GLY A 58 -10.98 4.69 2.22
N GLU A 59 -12.18 4.10 2.29
CA GLU A 59 -12.77 3.49 3.47
C GLU A 59 -12.55 1.97 3.52
N GLY A 60 -13.10 1.31 4.54
CA GLY A 60 -13.02 -0.14 4.68
C GLY A 60 -11.60 -0.68 4.90
N GLY A 61 -10.63 0.20 5.14
CA GLY A 61 -9.21 -0.15 5.26
C GLY A 61 -8.57 -0.52 3.93
N PHE A 62 -9.03 0.09 2.82
CA PHE A 62 -8.48 -0.02 1.47
C PHE A 62 -7.57 1.15 1.09
N LEU A 63 -7.33 2.04 2.04
CA LEU A 63 -6.31 3.09 2.01
C LEU A 63 -5.69 3.19 3.40
N ASP A 64 -4.38 2.99 3.50
CA ASP A 64 -3.61 3.12 4.74
C ASP A 64 -2.19 3.59 4.41
N ARG A 65 -1.80 4.76 4.92
CA ARG A 65 -0.48 5.34 4.66
C ARG A 65 -0.22 5.47 3.14
N ASP A 66 0.71 4.71 2.59
CA ASP A 66 1.02 4.65 1.15
C ASP A 66 0.39 3.45 0.42
N LEU A 67 -0.29 2.58 1.18
CA LEU A 67 -1.03 1.43 0.67
C LEU A 67 -2.42 1.85 0.18
N TYR A 68 -2.81 1.37 -0.99
CA TYR A 68 -4.17 1.56 -1.48
C TYR A 68 -4.59 0.46 -2.45
N VAL A 69 -5.89 0.23 -2.52
CA VAL A 69 -6.49 -0.70 -3.47
C VAL A 69 -6.98 0.05 -4.71
N PHE A 70 -6.90 -0.61 -5.86
CA PHE A 70 -7.60 -0.20 -7.07
C PHE A 70 -8.16 -1.42 -7.80
N CYS A 71 -9.21 -1.19 -8.61
CA CYS A 71 -9.86 -2.22 -9.41
C CYS A 71 -10.05 -1.75 -10.84
N ALA A 72 -9.96 -2.68 -11.78
CA ALA A 72 -10.27 -2.46 -13.19
C ALA A 72 -11.10 -3.63 -13.74
N ASN A 73 -11.86 -3.39 -14.80
CA ASN A 73 -12.52 -4.47 -15.52
C ASN A 73 -11.49 -5.32 -16.26
N ASN A 74 -11.60 -6.63 -16.19
CA ASN A 74 -10.71 -7.53 -16.93
C ASN A 74 -10.91 -7.45 -18.45
N SER A 75 -12.13 -7.16 -18.91
CA SER A 75 -12.47 -7.19 -20.32
C SER A 75 -11.96 -5.98 -21.10
N ASP A 76 -12.14 -4.77 -20.56
CA ASP A 76 -11.81 -3.52 -21.25
C ASP A 76 -10.64 -2.75 -20.61
N GLY A 77 -10.14 -3.22 -19.46
CA GLY A 77 -9.03 -2.61 -18.72
C GLY A 77 -9.37 -1.29 -18.02
N LYS A 78 -10.62 -0.85 -18.03
CA LYS A 78 -11.00 0.43 -17.43
C LYS A 78 -10.97 0.36 -15.91
N VAL A 79 -10.32 1.35 -15.30
CA VAL A 79 -10.33 1.51 -13.85
C VAL A 79 -11.73 1.84 -13.35
N VAL A 80 -12.26 1.05 -12.42
CA VAL A 80 -13.61 1.23 -11.84
C VAL A 80 -13.58 1.71 -10.40
N ALA A 81 -12.48 1.47 -9.69
CA ALA A 81 -12.28 1.99 -8.34
C ALA A 81 -10.80 2.26 -8.07
N LEU A 82 -10.50 3.32 -7.31
CA LEU A 82 -9.13 3.73 -7.02
C LEU A 82 -9.05 4.44 -5.66
N GLY A 83 -8.34 3.83 -4.70
CA GLY A 83 -8.18 4.35 -3.34
C GLY A 83 -7.26 5.56 -3.25
N ASN A 84 -6.29 5.71 -4.17
CA ASN A 84 -5.36 6.84 -4.15
C ASN A 84 -6.06 8.15 -4.53
N PRO A 85 -6.18 9.14 -3.60
CA PRO A 85 -6.86 10.41 -3.89
C PRO A 85 -6.14 11.25 -4.96
N ASN A 86 -4.83 11.04 -5.16
CA ASN A 86 -4.03 11.79 -6.14
C ASN A 86 -4.17 11.25 -7.58
N ALA A 87 -4.91 10.16 -7.78
CA ALA A 87 -5.04 9.50 -9.08
C ALA A 87 -6.51 9.26 -9.51
N LYS A 88 -7.46 9.92 -8.87
CA LYS A 88 -8.90 9.75 -9.15
C LYS A 88 -9.30 10.02 -10.59
N GLN A 89 -8.56 10.86 -11.30
CA GLN A 89 -8.76 11.15 -12.74
C GLN A 89 -8.56 9.91 -13.61
N LEU A 90 -7.97 8.83 -13.09
CA LEU A 90 -7.80 7.57 -13.83
C LEU A 90 -9.05 6.68 -13.79
N ILE A 91 -10.06 6.98 -12.97
CA ILE A 91 -11.32 6.23 -12.98
C ILE A 91 -11.98 6.39 -14.35
N GLY A 92 -12.34 5.28 -14.97
CA GLY A 92 -12.87 5.22 -16.35
C GLY A 92 -11.80 5.15 -17.45
N VAL A 93 -10.53 5.39 -17.12
CA VAL A 93 -9.43 5.32 -18.10
C VAL A 93 -8.98 3.87 -18.28
N ASP A 94 -8.65 3.53 -19.53
CA ASP A 94 -8.06 2.23 -19.87
C ASP A 94 -6.64 2.11 -19.28
N THR A 95 -6.45 1.13 -18.42
CA THR A 95 -5.16 0.87 -17.77
C THR A 95 -4.01 0.75 -18.77
N ARG A 96 -4.22 0.14 -19.94
CA ARG A 96 -3.19 -0.08 -20.96
C ARG A 96 -2.54 1.20 -21.46
N THR A 97 -3.23 2.32 -21.37
CA THR A 97 -2.71 3.62 -21.83
C THR A 97 -1.69 4.25 -20.89
N GLN A 98 -1.55 3.68 -19.67
CA GLN A 98 -0.74 4.27 -18.62
C GLN A 98 0.75 4.00 -18.83
N LYS A 99 1.53 5.08 -18.75
CA LYS A 99 2.99 5.04 -18.71
C LYS A 99 3.49 5.79 -17.48
N ASP A 100 4.60 5.37 -16.95
CA ASP A 100 5.25 6.09 -15.87
C ASP A 100 6.14 7.25 -16.39
N VAL A 101 6.73 8.00 -15.46
CA VAL A 101 7.59 9.16 -15.79
C VAL A 101 8.85 8.78 -16.58
N ASN A 102 9.24 7.51 -16.56
CA ASN A 102 10.36 6.97 -17.33
C ASN A 102 9.93 6.41 -18.70
N GLY A 103 8.63 6.52 -19.03
CA GLY A 103 8.06 5.99 -20.27
C GLY A 103 7.74 4.49 -20.25
N LYS A 104 7.90 3.82 -19.10
CA LYS A 104 7.55 2.41 -18.93
C LYS A 104 6.03 2.23 -19.10
N ALA A 105 5.61 1.35 -20.01
CA ALA A 105 4.21 1.01 -20.24
C ALA A 105 3.67 0.07 -19.15
N PHE A 106 3.71 0.50 -17.88
CA PHE A 106 3.28 -0.32 -16.74
C PHE A 106 1.80 -0.70 -16.82
N GLY A 107 0.99 0.11 -17.47
CA GLY A 107 -0.42 -0.16 -17.66
C GLY A 107 -0.69 -1.41 -18.49
N GLN A 108 0.14 -1.69 -19.50
CA GLN A 108 0.08 -2.93 -20.26
C GLN A 108 0.49 -4.12 -19.37
N GLU A 109 1.53 -3.99 -18.57
CA GLU A 109 1.96 -5.06 -17.62
C GLU A 109 0.86 -5.36 -16.58
N LEU A 110 0.16 -4.33 -16.08
CA LEU A 110 -0.99 -4.51 -15.20
C LEU A 110 -2.12 -5.28 -15.94
N TYR A 111 -2.46 -4.87 -17.16
CA TYR A 111 -3.51 -5.51 -17.95
C TYR A 111 -3.17 -6.98 -18.24
N ASP A 112 -1.92 -7.29 -18.55
CA ASP A 112 -1.45 -8.67 -18.74
C ASP A 112 -1.59 -9.50 -17.44
N ALA A 113 -1.36 -8.86 -16.28
CA ALA A 113 -1.60 -9.48 -14.98
C ALA A 113 -3.11 -9.74 -14.72
N TYR A 114 -4.01 -8.90 -15.26
CA TYR A 114 -5.46 -9.10 -15.15
C TYR A 114 -5.93 -10.36 -15.87
N GLN A 115 -5.19 -10.80 -16.89
CA GLN A 115 -5.54 -11.99 -17.69
C GLN A 115 -5.06 -13.30 -17.05
N LYS A 116 -4.28 -13.24 -15.94
CA LYS A 116 -3.82 -14.44 -15.24
C LYS A 116 -5.00 -15.14 -14.54
N PRO A 117 -4.84 -16.44 -14.21
CA PRO A 117 -5.85 -17.18 -13.46
C PRO A 117 -6.25 -16.48 -12.16
N GLU A 118 -7.53 -16.62 -11.78
CA GLU A 118 -8.05 -16.09 -10.52
C GLU A 118 -7.25 -16.65 -9.34
N GLY A 119 -6.89 -15.78 -8.40
CA GLY A 119 -6.10 -16.13 -7.21
C GLY A 119 -4.59 -16.14 -7.43
N GLN A 120 -4.10 -16.13 -8.68
CA GLN A 120 -2.67 -15.94 -8.94
C GLN A 120 -2.30 -14.47 -8.69
N ILE A 121 -1.35 -14.22 -7.79
CA ILE A 121 -0.83 -12.87 -7.53
C ILE A 121 0.37 -12.61 -8.45
N THR A 122 0.32 -11.50 -9.16
CA THR A 122 1.40 -11.01 -10.04
C THR A 122 1.92 -9.68 -9.51
N GLU A 123 3.23 -9.47 -9.52
CA GLU A 123 3.85 -8.21 -9.12
C GLU A 123 4.15 -7.36 -10.36
N VAL A 124 3.82 -6.06 -10.30
CA VAL A 124 4.15 -5.08 -11.33
C VAL A 124 4.80 -3.87 -10.67
N SER A 125 6.01 -3.50 -11.13
CA SER A 125 6.79 -2.38 -10.59
C SER A 125 6.83 -1.22 -11.56
N TYR A 126 6.63 0.02 -11.07
CA TYR A 126 6.60 1.24 -11.87
C TYR A 126 6.80 2.48 -10.99
N MET A 127 6.95 3.66 -11.61
CA MET A 127 6.97 4.93 -10.90
C MET A 127 5.56 5.51 -10.84
N PHE A 128 5.08 5.90 -9.64
CA PHE A 128 3.76 6.50 -9.49
C PHE A 128 3.65 7.37 -8.23
N VAL A 129 2.65 8.27 -8.21
CA VAL A 129 2.40 9.16 -7.08
C VAL A 129 1.84 8.39 -5.87
N ARG A 130 2.25 8.82 -4.68
CA ARG A 130 1.70 8.32 -3.41
C ARG A 130 0.36 8.99 -3.10
N PRO A 131 -0.48 8.38 -2.21
CA PRO A 131 -1.48 9.14 -1.46
C PRO A 131 -0.81 10.24 -0.64
N GLY A 132 -1.52 11.37 -0.42
CA GLY A 132 -1.03 12.49 0.37
C GLY A 132 -0.77 13.76 -0.44
N SER A 133 -0.11 14.74 0.14
CA SER A 133 0.13 16.05 -0.48
C SER A 133 1.28 16.06 -1.50
N ASP A 134 2.28 15.19 -1.31
CA ASP A 134 3.41 15.07 -2.22
C ASP A 134 3.02 14.26 -3.47
N LYS A 135 3.10 14.90 -4.64
CA LYS A 135 2.78 14.29 -5.94
C LYS A 135 4.02 13.85 -6.71
N THR A 136 5.19 13.85 -6.08
CA THR A 136 6.42 13.34 -6.71
C THR A 136 6.28 11.84 -6.95
N PRO A 137 6.50 11.34 -8.18
CA PRO A 137 6.50 9.92 -8.46
C PRO A 137 7.62 9.20 -7.70
N VAL A 138 7.27 8.06 -7.13
CA VAL A 138 8.18 7.18 -6.38
C VAL A 138 8.07 5.75 -6.89
N PRO A 139 9.07 4.90 -6.66
CA PRO A 139 8.97 3.49 -7.00
C PRO A 139 7.76 2.85 -6.29
N LYS A 140 6.93 2.17 -7.06
CA LYS A 140 5.73 1.45 -6.59
C LYS A 140 5.81 -0.01 -7.01
N VAL A 141 5.21 -0.86 -6.20
CA VAL A 141 4.88 -2.25 -6.56
C VAL A 141 3.38 -2.43 -6.37
N SER A 142 2.72 -3.02 -7.37
CA SER A 142 1.35 -3.48 -7.28
C SER A 142 1.32 -5.00 -7.25
N PHE A 143 0.64 -5.57 -6.25
CA PHE A 143 0.25 -6.97 -6.21
C PHE A 143 -1.14 -7.08 -6.81
N VAL A 144 -1.26 -7.84 -7.90
CA VAL A 144 -2.45 -7.88 -8.75
C VAL A 144 -3.00 -9.31 -8.79
N THR A 145 -4.31 -9.47 -8.68
CA THR A 145 -4.99 -10.73 -8.94
C THR A 145 -6.35 -10.49 -9.58
N ARG A 146 -6.96 -11.55 -10.11
CA ARG A 146 -8.31 -11.51 -10.66
C ARG A 146 -9.32 -12.03 -9.66
N VAL A 147 -10.51 -11.42 -9.66
CA VAL A 147 -11.70 -11.88 -8.94
C VAL A 147 -12.94 -11.66 -9.81
N GLY A 148 -13.48 -12.75 -10.37
CA GLY A 148 -14.59 -12.68 -11.31
C GLY A 148 -14.26 -11.85 -12.55
N ASP A 149 -15.07 -10.82 -12.81
CA ASP A 149 -14.91 -9.87 -13.92
C ASP A 149 -13.97 -8.70 -13.62
N LEU A 150 -13.41 -8.63 -12.43
CA LEU A 150 -12.50 -7.58 -12.01
C LEU A 150 -11.07 -8.08 -11.83
N ALA A 151 -10.11 -7.21 -12.16
CA ALA A 151 -8.79 -7.21 -11.57
C ALA A 151 -8.81 -6.36 -10.32
N VAL A 152 -8.15 -6.80 -9.27
CA VAL A 152 -7.95 -6.06 -8.04
C VAL A 152 -6.46 -6.00 -7.73
N ALA A 153 -5.99 -4.85 -7.32
CA ALA A 153 -4.60 -4.65 -6.97
C ALA A 153 -4.46 -3.87 -5.66
N SER A 154 -3.43 -4.19 -4.90
CA SER A 154 -2.94 -3.37 -3.80
C SER A 154 -1.58 -2.81 -4.15
N ALA A 155 -1.42 -1.50 -4.11
CA ALA A 155 -0.19 -0.80 -4.44
C ALA A 155 0.51 -0.28 -3.19
N ILE A 156 1.84 -0.35 -3.21
CA ILE A 156 2.73 0.08 -2.13
C ILE A 156 3.94 0.83 -2.71
N THR A 157 4.51 1.77 -1.97
CA THR A 157 5.81 2.34 -2.30
C THR A 157 6.89 1.28 -2.12
N SER A 158 7.61 0.97 -3.20
CA SER A 158 8.74 0.05 -3.15
C SER A 158 9.91 0.70 -2.42
N ARG A 159 10.48 -0.02 -1.45
CA ARG A 159 11.75 0.36 -0.79
C ARG A 159 12.96 -0.25 -1.48
N LEU A 160 12.78 -0.87 -2.63
CA LEU A 160 13.90 -1.35 -3.40
C LEU A 160 14.77 -0.14 -3.73
N GLN A 161 16.02 -0.17 -3.26
CA GLN A 161 17.03 0.82 -3.62
C GLN A 161 17.08 0.93 -5.15
N PRO A 162 17.28 2.13 -5.69
CA PRO A 162 17.57 2.26 -7.11
C PRO A 162 18.72 1.32 -7.45
N PRO A 163 18.73 0.67 -8.62
CA PRO A 163 19.86 -0.14 -9.03
C PRO A 163 21.12 0.72 -8.89
N LEU A 164 22.10 0.24 -8.14
CA LEU A 164 23.40 0.88 -8.04
C LEU A 164 23.87 1.12 -9.45
N SER A 165 23.98 2.39 -9.84
CA SER A 165 24.58 2.80 -11.10
C SER A 165 26.00 2.22 -11.13
N ARG A 166 26.24 1.29 -12.04
CA ARG A 166 27.59 0.83 -12.40
C ARG A 166 28.25 1.86 -13.28
#